data_a3fde4f124dd5998f82f0f3d57f7dc69
#
_entry.id   a3fde4f124dd5998f82f0f3d57f7dc69
#
_cell.length_a   1.000
_cell.length_b   1.000
_cell.length_c   1.000
_cell.angle_alpha   90.00
_cell.angle_beta   90.00
_cell.angle_gamma   90.00
#
_symmetry.space_group_name_H-M   'P 1'
#
loop_
_entity.id
_entity.type
_entity.pdbx_description
1 polymer ?
#
loop_
_entity_poly.entity_id
_entity_poly.type
_entity_poly.pdbx_seq_one_letter_code
_entity_poly.pdbx_strand_id
1 'polypeptide(L)'
;MIKAMDGAGLALGFVVLLRLLHGFACVATLWIEYQMLFRQRLEHDREVAERLLAEHDRQLRMSQENIEAINIKCHDLRHQIRALAESGAVVDGAVLDDLAREVRIYDSSVKTGNDALDTILTEKRLVCEARGITLTCTADGEALGHMAPADLYALFGNALDNAIEAAGELADPARRAVTLVVRRAMGCASIHVENFYDGQRRFGADGMPLTTKADEANHGFGTRSMRQIAERYGGSFAATADGGAFRLDILIPLP
;
A
#
# COMPACT_ATOMS: atom_id res chain seq x y z
N MET A 1 -79.49 -24.02 24.70
CA MET A 1 -78.87 -22.81 24.05
C MET A 1 -77.50 -22.41 24.67
N ILE A 2 -77.35 -22.45 25.97
CA ILE A 2 -76.11 -22.04 26.68
C ILE A 2 -74.88 -22.94 26.32
N LYS A 3 -75.02 -24.27 26.25
CA LYS A 3 -73.97 -25.23 25.90
C LYS A 3 -73.41 -25.08 24.46
N ALA A 4 -74.18 -24.57 23.52
CA ALA A 4 -73.77 -24.38 22.14
C ALA A 4 -72.92 -23.10 21.99
N MET A 5 -73.13 -22.08 22.83
CA MET A 5 -72.36 -20.86 22.85
C MET A 5 -70.93 -21.08 23.46
N ASP A 6 -70.81 -21.93 24.49
CA ASP A 6 -69.53 -22.29 25.08
C ASP A 6 -68.60 -23.07 24.11
N GLY A 7 -69.18 -23.94 23.29
CA GLY A 7 -68.47 -24.71 22.27
C GLY A 7 -67.91 -23.81 21.14
N ALA A 8 -68.67 -22.79 20.75
CA ALA A 8 -68.20 -21.83 19.72
C ALA A 8 -67.05 -20.90 20.23
N GLY A 9 -67.08 -20.49 21.50
CA GLY A 9 -66.04 -19.72 22.14
C GLY A 9 -64.74 -20.50 22.28
N LEU A 10 -64.78 -21.77 22.64
CA LEU A 10 -63.64 -22.67 22.71
C LEU A 10 -62.99 -22.92 21.33
N ALA A 11 -63.83 -23.10 20.28
CA ALA A 11 -63.30 -23.25 18.92
C ALA A 11 -62.62 -22.00 18.39
N LEU A 12 -63.16 -20.82 18.67
CA LEU A 12 -62.55 -19.53 18.29
C LEU A 12 -61.23 -19.32 19.02
N GLY A 13 -61.14 -19.59 20.32
CA GLY A 13 -59.92 -19.51 21.11
C GLY A 13 -58.80 -20.41 20.57
N PHE A 14 -59.15 -21.64 20.17
CA PHE A 14 -58.22 -22.58 19.58
C PHE A 14 -57.66 -22.07 18.22
N VAL A 15 -58.51 -21.53 17.36
CA VAL A 15 -58.08 -20.95 16.05
C VAL A 15 -57.17 -19.75 16.25
N VAL A 16 -57.46 -18.88 17.21
CA VAL A 16 -56.58 -17.71 17.53
C VAL A 16 -55.24 -18.19 18.04
N LEU A 17 -55.19 -19.15 18.96
CA LEU A 17 -53.95 -19.71 19.48
C LEU A 17 -53.09 -20.33 18.38
N LEU A 18 -53.71 -21.09 17.47
CA LEU A 18 -53.02 -21.73 16.34
C LEU A 18 -52.40 -20.68 15.39
N ARG A 19 -53.12 -19.58 15.13
CA ARG A 19 -52.59 -18.46 14.31
C ARG A 19 -51.42 -17.73 14.98
N LEU A 20 -51.50 -17.51 16.28
CA LEU A 20 -50.38 -16.91 17.05
C LEU A 20 -49.14 -17.79 17.04
N LEU A 21 -49.33 -19.12 17.23
CA LEU A 21 -48.24 -20.09 17.14
C LEU A 21 -47.61 -20.11 15.74
N HIS A 22 -48.42 -20.08 14.69
CA HIS A 22 -47.94 -20.03 13.32
C HIS A 22 -47.18 -18.72 13.05
N GLY A 23 -47.71 -17.57 13.47
CA GLY A 23 -47.03 -16.28 13.36
C GLY A 23 -45.68 -16.26 14.07
N PHE A 24 -45.60 -16.80 15.29
CA PHE A 24 -44.34 -16.92 16.02
C PHE A 24 -43.34 -17.83 15.31
N ALA A 25 -43.78 -18.97 14.77
CA ALA A 25 -42.93 -19.87 14.00
C ALA A 25 -42.35 -19.17 12.74
N CYS A 26 -43.18 -18.42 12.01
CA CYS A 26 -42.71 -17.64 10.84
C CYS A 26 -41.68 -16.59 11.22
N VAL A 27 -41.89 -15.86 12.30
CA VAL A 27 -40.90 -14.85 12.77
C VAL A 27 -39.60 -15.52 13.22
N ALA A 28 -39.71 -16.66 13.92
CA ALA A 28 -38.51 -17.40 14.35
C ALA A 28 -37.70 -17.95 13.18
N THR A 29 -38.36 -18.49 12.14
CA THR A 29 -37.66 -18.96 10.92
C THR A 29 -36.97 -17.81 10.20
N LEU A 30 -37.62 -16.68 9.99
CA LEU A 30 -37.02 -15.50 9.36
C LEU A 30 -35.83 -14.97 10.17
N TRP A 31 -35.94 -14.99 11.50
CA TRP A 31 -34.83 -14.56 12.36
C TRP A 31 -33.64 -15.51 12.27
N ILE A 32 -33.86 -16.83 12.21
CA ILE A 32 -32.81 -17.83 12.03
C ILE A 32 -32.13 -17.66 10.66
N GLU A 33 -32.91 -17.49 9.59
CA GLU A 33 -32.36 -17.23 8.24
C GLU A 33 -31.52 -15.96 8.19
N TYR A 34 -32.02 -14.88 8.80
CA TYR A 34 -31.25 -13.63 8.89
C TYR A 34 -29.93 -13.82 9.62
N GLN A 35 -29.95 -14.51 10.76
CA GLN A 35 -28.75 -14.81 11.54
C GLN A 35 -27.75 -15.67 10.75
N MET A 36 -28.24 -16.63 9.98
CA MET A 36 -27.41 -17.50 9.16
C MET A 36 -26.72 -16.73 8.03
N LEU A 37 -27.48 -15.89 7.33
CA LEU A 37 -26.94 -15.03 6.26
C LEU A 37 -25.93 -14.00 6.81
N PHE A 38 -26.20 -13.43 7.97
CA PHE A 38 -25.29 -12.48 8.61
C PHE A 38 -23.97 -13.13 9.00
N ARG A 39 -24.02 -14.35 9.58
CA ARG A 39 -22.80 -15.12 9.89
C ARG A 39 -22.00 -15.48 8.65
N GLN A 40 -22.66 -15.94 7.59
CA GLN A 40 -21.98 -16.27 6.33
C GLN A 40 -21.26 -15.06 5.72
N ARG A 41 -21.87 -13.88 5.77
CA ARG A 41 -21.20 -12.65 5.32
C ARG A 41 -19.97 -12.31 6.16
N LEU A 42 -20.10 -12.39 7.48
CA LEU A 42 -18.99 -12.09 8.38
C LEU A 42 -17.81 -13.06 8.21
N GLU A 43 -18.11 -14.35 8.02
CA GLU A 43 -17.10 -15.38 7.74
C GLU A 43 -16.42 -15.12 6.39
N HIS A 44 -17.19 -14.79 5.37
CA HIS A 44 -16.65 -14.45 4.05
C HIS A 44 -15.75 -13.21 4.10
N ASP A 45 -16.19 -12.13 4.74
CA ASP A 45 -15.40 -10.89 4.87
C ASP A 45 -14.09 -11.14 5.65
N ARG A 46 -14.15 -12.00 6.67
CA ARG A 46 -12.98 -12.43 7.43
C ARG A 46 -12.01 -13.24 6.57
N GLU A 47 -12.49 -14.22 5.79
CA GLU A 47 -11.63 -14.99 4.89
C GLU A 47 -10.94 -14.12 3.84
N VAL A 48 -11.66 -13.14 3.28
CA VAL A 48 -11.09 -12.18 2.32
C VAL A 48 -10.00 -11.34 2.99
N ALA A 49 -10.25 -10.83 4.20
CA ALA A 49 -9.27 -10.05 4.94
C ALA A 49 -8.02 -10.88 5.30
N GLU A 50 -8.18 -12.13 5.74
CA GLU A 50 -7.07 -13.04 6.04
C GLU A 50 -6.24 -13.36 4.78
N ARG A 51 -6.87 -13.56 3.62
CA ARG A 51 -6.17 -13.77 2.34
C ARG A 51 -5.37 -12.55 1.90
N LEU A 52 -5.96 -11.36 2.02
CA LEU A 52 -5.28 -10.11 1.67
C LEU A 52 -4.07 -9.85 2.58
N LEU A 53 -4.19 -10.12 3.89
CA LEU A 53 -3.07 -10.00 4.82
C LEU A 53 -1.97 -11.01 4.47
N ALA A 54 -2.31 -12.26 4.19
CA ALA A 54 -1.33 -13.29 3.83
C ALA A 54 -0.61 -12.97 2.51
N GLU A 55 -1.31 -12.42 1.52
CA GLU A 55 -0.70 -11.98 0.26
C GLU A 55 0.23 -10.79 0.46
N HIS A 56 -0.18 -9.81 1.27
CA HIS A 56 0.66 -8.67 1.62
C HIS A 56 1.94 -9.10 2.35
N ASP A 57 1.83 -10.00 3.33
CA ASP A 57 2.99 -10.57 4.03
C ASP A 57 3.92 -11.36 3.11
N ARG A 58 3.36 -12.05 2.12
CA ARG A 58 4.15 -12.77 1.11
C ARG A 58 4.92 -11.79 0.22
N GLN A 59 4.27 -10.73 -0.22
CA GLN A 59 4.88 -9.70 -1.06
C GLN A 59 6.02 -8.98 -0.32
N LEU A 60 5.82 -8.66 0.96
CA LEU A 60 6.87 -8.09 1.81
C LEU A 60 8.08 -9.02 1.94
N ARG A 61 7.85 -10.32 2.20
CA ARG A 61 8.94 -11.30 2.30
C ARG A 61 9.70 -11.44 0.99
N MET A 62 9.01 -11.56 -0.14
CA MET A 62 9.67 -11.64 -1.45
C MET A 62 10.49 -10.39 -1.76
N SER A 63 10.01 -9.21 -1.39
CA SER A 63 10.77 -7.97 -1.54
C SER A 63 12.05 -7.99 -0.68
N GLN A 64 11.96 -8.41 0.57
CA GLN A 64 13.12 -8.54 1.47
C GLN A 64 14.14 -9.57 0.97
N GLU A 65 13.69 -10.73 0.51
CA GLU A 65 14.56 -11.79 -0.05
C GLU A 65 15.28 -11.31 -1.33
N ASN A 66 14.57 -10.56 -2.19
CA ASN A 66 15.17 -9.99 -3.40
C ASN A 66 16.26 -8.97 -3.05
N ILE A 67 16.01 -8.11 -2.06
CA ILE A 67 16.99 -7.10 -1.60
C ILE A 67 18.21 -7.78 -1.01
N GLU A 68 18.04 -8.81 -0.19
CA GLU A 68 19.13 -9.57 0.39
C GLU A 68 19.97 -10.27 -0.70
N ALA A 69 19.31 -10.88 -1.70
CA ALA A 69 19.97 -11.48 -2.84
C ALA A 69 20.76 -10.46 -3.69
N ILE A 70 20.21 -9.26 -3.89
CA ILE A 70 20.89 -8.16 -4.57
C ILE A 70 22.11 -7.71 -3.76
N ASN A 71 21.98 -7.50 -2.45
CA ASN A 71 23.06 -7.09 -1.57
C ASN A 71 24.23 -8.10 -1.57
N ILE A 72 23.91 -9.41 -1.52
CA ILE A 72 24.92 -10.48 -1.60
C ILE A 72 25.65 -10.42 -2.94
N LYS A 73 24.93 -10.32 -4.07
CA LYS A 73 25.55 -10.20 -5.40
C LYS A 73 26.44 -8.97 -5.55
N CYS A 74 26.01 -7.84 -4.99
CA CYS A 74 26.80 -6.60 -5.01
C CYS A 74 28.07 -6.71 -4.19
N HIS A 75 27.99 -7.37 -3.03
CA HIS A 75 29.15 -7.65 -2.19
C HIS A 75 30.15 -8.53 -2.93
N ASP A 76 29.67 -9.57 -3.60
CA ASP A 76 30.53 -10.50 -4.37
C ASP A 76 31.16 -9.82 -5.57
N LEU A 77 30.41 -9.01 -6.33
CA LEU A 77 30.94 -8.20 -7.42
C LEU A 77 32.04 -7.21 -6.94
N ARG A 78 31.82 -6.57 -5.80
CA ARG A 78 32.80 -5.65 -5.20
C ARG A 78 34.11 -6.38 -4.85
N HIS A 79 34.01 -7.59 -4.31
CA HIS A 79 35.16 -8.44 -4.03
C HIS A 79 35.90 -8.86 -5.30
N GLN A 80 35.18 -9.23 -6.36
CA GLN A 80 35.77 -9.60 -7.65
C GLN A 80 36.47 -8.40 -8.32
N ILE A 81 35.89 -7.21 -8.30
CA ILE A 81 36.50 -5.99 -8.84
C ILE A 81 37.79 -5.63 -8.07
N ARG A 82 37.75 -5.73 -6.74
CA ARG A 82 38.94 -5.45 -5.92
C ARG A 82 40.07 -6.46 -6.20
N ALA A 83 39.74 -7.74 -6.32
CA ALA A 83 40.69 -8.77 -6.68
C ALA A 83 41.28 -8.60 -8.08
N LEU A 84 40.49 -8.15 -9.06
CA LEU A 84 40.97 -7.80 -10.41
C LEU A 84 41.88 -6.57 -10.39
N ALA A 85 41.53 -5.54 -9.64
CA ALA A 85 42.37 -4.34 -9.49
C ALA A 85 43.71 -4.64 -8.81
N GLU A 86 43.74 -5.55 -7.84
CA GLU A 86 44.95 -5.99 -7.13
C GLU A 86 45.82 -6.94 -7.96
N SER A 87 45.23 -7.69 -8.91
CA SER A 87 45.98 -8.65 -9.76
C SER A 87 46.81 -8.02 -10.88
N GLY A 88 46.73 -6.70 -11.09
CA GLY A 88 47.47 -5.98 -12.14
C GLY A 88 47.10 -6.40 -13.57
N ALA A 89 45.99 -7.12 -13.78
CA ALA A 89 45.51 -7.47 -15.12
C ALA A 89 45.11 -6.20 -15.87
N VAL A 90 45.63 -6.05 -17.10
CA VAL A 90 45.20 -4.98 -18.01
C VAL A 90 43.77 -5.31 -18.47
N VAL A 91 42.81 -4.85 -17.69
CA VAL A 91 41.39 -4.93 -18.09
C VAL A 91 41.10 -3.70 -18.94
N ASP A 92 40.46 -3.90 -20.08
CA ASP A 92 40.06 -2.82 -20.97
C ASP A 92 39.27 -1.75 -20.21
N GLY A 93 39.69 -0.50 -20.26
CA GLY A 93 39.14 0.60 -19.47
C GLY A 93 37.62 0.77 -19.66
N ALA A 94 37.09 0.38 -20.82
CA ALA A 94 35.66 0.40 -21.11
C ALA A 94 34.88 -0.63 -20.28
N VAL A 95 35.42 -1.83 -20.07
CA VAL A 95 34.80 -2.89 -19.25
C VAL A 95 34.83 -2.50 -17.76
N LEU A 96 35.93 -1.88 -17.31
CA LEU A 96 36.04 -1.34 -15.95
C LEU A 96 35.09 -0.18 -15.70
N ASP A 97 34.89 0.71 -16.70
CA ASP A 97 33.93 1.82 -16.58
C ASP A 97 32.47 1.35 -16.58
N ASP A 98 32.13 0.33 -17.37
CA ASP A 98 30.78 -0.27 -17.36
C ASP A 98 30.51 -1.02 -16.04
N LEU A 99 31.45 -1.84 -15.58
CA LEU A 99 31.36 -2.50 -14.26
C LEU A 99 31.33 -1.48 -13.10
N ALA A 100 32.18 -0.44 -13.17
CA ALA A 100 32.20 0.63 -12.18
C ALA A 100 30.94 1.50 -12.23
N ARG A 101 30.24 1.56 -13.38
CA ARG A 101 28.94 2.20 -13.49
C ARG A 101 27.84 1.35 -12.86
N GLU A 102 27.82 0.04 -13.14
CA GLU A 102 26.92 -0.89 -12.45
C GLU A 102 27.14 -0.90 -10.94
N VAL A 103 28.38 -0.93 -10.47
CA VAL A 103 28.69 -0.89 -9.03
C VAL A 103 28.39 0.47 -8.41
N ARG A 104 28.59 1.60 -9.12
CA ARG A 104 28.21 2.94 -8.64
C ARG A 104 26.72 3.10 -8.46
N ILE A 105 25.89 2.44 -9.27
CA ILE A 105 24.43 2.37 -9.08
C ILE A 105 24.12 1.77 -7.70
N TYR A 106 24.88 0.77 -7.28
CA TYR A 106 24.71 0.11 -5.98
C TYR A 106 25.46 0.80 -4.82
N ASP A 107 26.58 1.49 -5.09
CA ASP A 107 27.37 2.19 -4.07
C ASP A 107 26.73 3.53 -3.64
N SER A 108 25.76 4.03 -4.42
CA SER A 108 24.90 5.14 -4.05
C SER A 108 23.74 4.69 -3.15
N SER A 109 23.99 3.80 -2.18
CA SER A 109 22.99 3.50 -1.15
C SER A 109 22.56 4.80 -0.49
N VAL A 110 21.30 5.11 -0.60
CA VAL A 110 20.70 6.28 0.05
C VAL A 110 20.87 6.06 1.56
N LYS A 111 21.56 6.97 2.22
CA LYS A 111 21.72 6.93 3.69
C LYS A 111 20.87 8.03 4.30
N THR A 112 19.68 7.66 4.75
CA THR A 112 18.75 8.59 5.39
C THR A 112 18.84 8.57 6.92
N GLY A 113 19.55 7.58 7.48
CA GLY A 113 19.57 7.31 8.92
C GLY A 113 18.44 6.38 9.38
N ASN A 114 17.76 5.72 8.44
CA ASN A 114 16.73 4.71 8.72
C ASN A 114 16.89 3.53 7.75
N ASP A 115 17.31 2.37 8.26
CA ASP A 115 17.67 1.20 7.45
C ASP A 115 16.50 0.70 6.57
N ALA A 116 15.25 0.76 7.07
CA ALA A 116 14.08 0.37 6.31
C ALA A 116 13.84 1.30 5.12
N LEU A 117 13.95 2.62 5.36
CA LEU A 117 13.80 3.62 4.30
C LEU A 117 14.94 3.52 3.28
N ASP A 118 16.18 3.32 3.73
CA ASP A 118 17.35 3.15 2.89
C ASP A 118 17.17 1.97 1.91
N THR A 119 16.65 0.87 2.43
CA THR A 119 16.33 -0.33 1.65
C THR A 119 15.29 -0.06 0.58
N ILE A 120 14.15 0.56 0.97
CA ILE A 120 13.06 0.91 0.05
C ILE A 120 13.56 1.84 -1.06
N LEU A 121 14.29 2.90 -0.70
CA LEU A 121 14.77 3.88 -1.66
C LEU A 121 15.79 3.31 -2.63
N THR A 122 16.64 2.39 -2.17
CA THR A 122 17.59 1.68 -3.02
C THR A 122 16.86 0.83 -4.06
N GLU A 123 15.85 0.04 -3.64
CA GLU A 123 15.02 -0.76 -4.54
C GLU A 123 14.31 0.12 -5.59
N LYS A 124 13.60 1.17 -5.14
CA LYS A 124 12.82 2.02 -6.04
C LYS A 124 13.69 2.81 -7.01
N ARG A 125 14.90 3.17 -6.61
CA ARG A 125 15.89 3.79 -7.49
C ARG A 125 16.27 2.87 -8.65
N LEU A 126 16.56 1.59 -8.37
CA LEU A 126 16.86 0.60 -9.41
C LEU A 126 15.70 0.43 -10.39
N VAL A 127 14.47 0.39 -9.89
CA VAL A 127 13.27 0.31 -10.75
C VAL A 127 13.13 1.56 -11.63
N CYS A 128 13.39 2.76 -11.08
CA CYS A 128 13.36 4.01 -11.83
C CYS A 128 14.40 4.02 -12.94
N GLU A 129 15.65 3.65 -12.65
CA GLU A 129 16.73 3.58 -13.63
C GLU A 129 16.41 2.61 -14.77
N ALA A 130 15.89 1.40 -14.45
CA ALA A 130 15.49 0.42 -15.44
C ALA A 130 14.35 0.91 -16.36
N ARG A 131 13.51 1.85 -15.88
CA ARG A 131 12.38 2.43 -16.63
C ARG A 131 12.68 3.79 -17.25
N GLY A 132 13.91 4.31 -17.12
CA GLY A 132 14.30 5.63 -17.59
C GLY A 132 13.56 6.77 -16.88
N ILE A 133 13.30 6.60 -15.57
CA ILE A 133 12.64 7.58 -14.71
C ILE A 133 13.70 8.22 -13.80
N THR A 134 13.69 9.55 -13.69
CA THR A 134 14.58 10.27 -12.77
C THR A 134 13.97 10.32 -11.37
N LEU A 135 14.59 9.65 -10.39
CA LEU A 135 14.20 9.75 -8.99
C LEU A 135 15.12 10.74 -8.25
N THR A 136 14.54 11.85 -7.80
CA THR A 136 15.22 12.82 -6.92
C THR A 136 14.75 12.58 -5.48
N CYS A 137 15.69 12.32 -4.58
CA CYS A 137 15.39 12.00 -3.19
C CYS A 137 16.21 12.86 -2.23
N THR A 138 15.53 13.49 -1.27
CA THR A 138 16.14 14.14 -0.10
C THR A 138 15.37 13.68 1.13
N ALA A 139 15.98 12.87 1.99
CA ALA A 139 15.26 12.26 3.10
C ALA A 139 16.04 12.29 4.42
N ASP A 140 15.40 12.81 5.47
CA ASP A 140 15.77 12.66 6.87
C ASP A 140 15.00 11.46 7.46
N GLY A 141 15.57 10.25 7.32
CA GLY A 141 14.96 9.01 7.79
C GLY A 141 14.95 8.88 9.31
N GLU A 142 15.84 9.57 10.04
CA GLU A 142 15.80 9.58 11.49
C GLU A 142 14.49 10.16 12.04
N ALA A 143 13.87 11.11 11.31
CA ALA A 143 12.57 11.66 11.66
C ALA A 143 11.46 10.60 11.71
N LEU A 144 11.66 9.46 11.06
CA LEU A 144 10.70 8.35 10.96
C LEU A 144 11.09 7.14 11.85
N GLY A 145 12.12 7.28 12.68
CA GLY A 145 12.64 6.18 13.51
C GLY A 145 11.65 5.60 14.53
N HIS A 146 10.56 6.31 14.84
CA HIS A 146 9.49 5.84 15.71
C HIS A 146 8.42 5.01 14.98
N MET A 147 8.45 4.95 13.65
CA MET A 147 7.52 4.16 12.84
C MET A 147 8.01 2.71 12.72
N ALA A 148 7.06 1.78 12.73
CA ALA A 148 7.38 0.38 12.50
C ALA A 148 7.90 0.18 11.06
N PRO A 149 8.93 -0.66 10.83
CA PRO A 149 9.46 -0.94 9.50
C PRO A 149 8.39 -1.37 8.49
N ALA A 150 7.44 -2.23 8.89
CA ALA A 150 6.34 -2.67 8.05
C ALA A 150 5.44 -1.50 7.57
N ASP A 151 5.20 -0.50 8.43
CA ASP A 151 4.42 0.68 8.07
C ASP A 151 5.20 1.59 7.11
N LEU A 152 6.53 1.70 7.27
CA LEU A 152 7.39 2.41 6.32
C LEU A 152 7.38 1.74 4.94
N TYR A 153 7.52 0.40 4.89
CA TYR A 153 7.42 -0.36 3.63
C TYR A 153 6.08 -0.15 2.95
N ALA A 154 4.97 -0.24 3.69
CA ALA A 154 3.65 -0.05 3.12
C ALA A 154 3.41 1.40 2.65
N LEU A 155 3.87 2.40 3.41
CA LEU A 155 3.66 3.81 3.08
C LEU A 155 4.51 4.23 1.88
N PHE A 156 5.84 4.06 1.95
CA PHE A 156 6.76 4.48 0.88
C PHE A 156 6.67 3.58 -0.34
N GLY A 157 6.44 2.27 -0.16
CA GLY A 157 6.19 1.33 -1.25
C GLY A 157 5.00 1.79 -2.09
N ASN A 158 3.83 1.98 -1.48
CA ASN A 158 2.63 2.43 -2.19
C ASN A 158 2.81 3.83 -2.82
N ALA A 159 3.45 4.76 -2.10
CA ALA A 159 3.65 6.13 -2.61
C ALA A 159 4.56 6.14 -3.85
N LEU A 160 5.70 5.46 -3.78
CA LEU A 160 6.67 5.43 -4.87
C LEU A 160 6.21 4.55 -6.04
N ASP A 161 5.54 3.41 -5.79
CA ASP A 161 5.02 2.58 -6.86
C ASP A 161 3.95 3.31 -7.68
N ASN A 162 3.05 4.05 -7.03
CA ASN A 162 2.07 4.88 -7.71
C ASN A 162 2.73 5.99 -8.55
N ALA A 163 3.78 6.63 -8.01
CA ALA A 163 4.51 7.69 -8.69
C ALA A 163 5.32 7.16 -9.90
N ILE A 164 6.00 6.04 -9.74
CA ILE A 164 6.81 5.37 -10.77
C ILE A 164 5.90 4.87 -11.91
N GLU A 165 4.76 4.29 -11.58
CA GLU A 165 3.81 3.83 -12.58
C GLU A 165 3.27 5.01 -13.41
N ALA A 166 2.80 6.06 -12.76
CA ALA A 166 2.29 7.24 -13.46
C ALA A 166 3.36 7.94 -14.31
N ALA A 167 4.59 8.07 -13.80
CA ALA A 167 5.71 8.65 -14.55
C ALA A 167 6.12 7.77 -15.73
N GLY A 168 6.04 6.44 -15.59
CA GLY A 168 6.38 5.47 -16.64
C GLY A 168 5.42 5.49 -17.83
N GLU A 169 4.16 5.89 -17.63
CA GLU A 169 3.13 6.01 -18.68
C GLU A 169 3.30 7.27 -19.55
N LEU A 170 4.13 8.24 -19.11
CA LEU A 170 4.34 9.48 -19.86
C LEU A 170 5.09 9.23 -21.17
N ALA A 171 4.59 9.83 -22.27
CA ALA A 171 5.24 9.77 -23.56
C ALA A 171 6.56 10.57 -23.59
N ASP A 172 6.60 11.72 -22.91
CA ASP A 172 7.76 12.60 -22.86
C ASP A 172 8.77 12.14 -21.80
N PRO A 173 9.97 11.66 -22.18
CA PRO A 173 11.01 11.25 -21.24
C PRO A 173 11.46 12.35 -20.27
N ALA A 174 11.40 13.63 -20.68
CA ALA A 174 11.81 14.76 -19.85
C ALA A 174 10.86 14.97 -18.64
N ARG A 175 9.63 14.47 -18.73
CA ARG A 175 8.63 14.51 -17.66
C ARG A 175 8.62 13.26 -16.78
N ARG A 176 9.41 12.22 -17.13
CA ARG A 176 9.53 11.00 -16.33
C ARG A 176 10.37 11.25 -15.08
N ALA A 177 9.81 11.96 -14.14
CA ALA A 177 10.47 12.34 -12.89
C ALA A 177 9.56 12.09 -11.68
N VAL A 178 10.19 11.60 -10.60
CA VAL A 178 9.61 11.41 -9.28
C VAL A 178 10.47 12.14 -8.28
N THR A 179 9.85 12.93 -7.43
CA THR A 179 10.54 13.65 -6.34
C THR A 179 10.04 13.15 -4.99
N LEU A 180 10.95 12.81 -4.10
CA LEU A 180 10.65 12.47 -2.70
C LEU A 180 11.42 13.42 -1.79
N VAL A 181 10.71 14.06 -0.87
CA VAL A 181 11.30 14.87 0.20
C VAL A 181 10.75 14.43 1.55
N VAL A 182 11.64 14.03 2.45
CA VAL A 182 11.33 13.77 3.86
C VAL A 182 12.14 14.72 4.72
N ARG A 183 11.48 15.52 5.54
CA ARG A 183 12.14 16.52 6.40
C ARG A 183 11.38 16.75 7.71
N ARG A 184 12.07 17.21 8.72
CA ARG A 184 11.43 17.72 9.94
C ARG A 184 10.88 19.12 9.70
N ALA A 185 9.60 19.33 10.00
CA ALA A 185 8.94 20.62 9.89
C ALA A 185 7.84 20.74 10.96
N MET A 186 7.86 21.84 11.73
CA MET A 186 6.80 22.17 12.71
C MET A 186 6.46 21.04 13.70
N GLY A 187 7.46 20.31 14.19
CA GLY A 187 7.25 19.19 15.12
C GLY A 187 6.72 17.91 14.45
N CYS A 188 6.77 17.85 13.12
CA CYS A 188 6.36 16.67 12.35
C CYS A 188 7.47 16.23 11.41
N ALA A 189 7.47 14.95 11.03
CA ALA A 189 8.10 14.47 9.82
C ALA A 189 7.15 14.77 8.64
N SER A 190 7.59 15.61 7.71
CA SER A 190 6.85 15.95 6.48
C SER A 190 7.38 15.08 5.36
N ILE A 191 6.51 14.30 4.73
CA ILE A 191 6.79 13.44 3.59
C ILE A 191 6.05 14.02 2.40
N HIS A 192 6.81 14.35 1.34
CA HIS A 192 6.28 14.88 0.09
C HIS A 192 6.73 14.01 -1.06
N VAL A 193 5.78 13.52 -1.87
CA VAL A 193 6.03 12.78 -3.10
C VAL A 193 5.35 13.51 -4.24
N GLU A 194 6.09 13.83 -5.30
CA GLU A 194 5.56 14.47 -6.49
C GLU A 194 5.99 13.72 -7.75
N ASN A 195 5.06 13.56 -8.69
CA ASN A 195 5.31 13.04 -10.01
C ASN A 195 4.43 13.73 -11.06
N PHE A 196 4.87 13.73 -12.31
CA PHE A 196 4.03 14.11 -13.43
C PHE A 196 3.12 12.95 -13.86
N TYR A 197 1.99 13.30 -14.46
CA TYR A 197 1.04 12.33 -15.02
C TYR A 197 0.34 12.94 -16.26
N ASP A 198 -0.20 12.08 -17.12
CA ASP A 198 -1.07 12.49 -18.23
C ASP A 198 -2.53 12.14 -17.92
N GLY A 199 -3.46 12.92 -18.49
CA GLY A 199 -4.89 12.73 -18.33
C GLY A 199 -5.50 13.50 -17.15
N GLN A 200 -6.74 13.12 -16.80
CA GLN A 200 -7.48 13.74 -15.70
C GLN A 200 -7.52 12.80 -14.49
N ARG A 201 -7.10 13.28 -13.35
CA ARG A 201 -7.31 12.60 -12.07
C ARG A 201 -8.60 13.09 -11.45
N ARG A 202 -9.47 12.15 -11.05
CA ARG A 202 -10.71 12.44 -10.33
C ARG A 202 -10.52 12.13 -8.86
N PHE A 203 -11.16 12.93 -8.01
CA PHE A 203 -11.15 12.73 -6.56
C PHE A 203 -12.56 12.40 -6.09
N GLY A 204 -12.67 11.51 -5.12
CA GLY A 204 -13.90 11.22 -4.42
C GLY A 204 -14.32 12.35 -3.48
N ALA A 205 -15.52 12.26 -2.93
CA ALA A 205 -16.04 13.22 -1.93
C ALA A 205 -15.18 13.24 -0.64
N ASP A 206 -14.42 12.20 -0.39
CA ASP A 206 -13.48 12.05 0.72
C ASP A 206 -12.08 12.63 0.45
N GLY A 207 -11.90 13.31 -0.71
CA GLY A 207 -10.62 13.87 -1.14
C GLY A 207 -9.58 12.83 -1.56
N MET A 208 -9.97 11.57 -1.76
CA MET A 208 -9.08 10.50 -2.23
C MET A 208 -9.08 10.44 -3.76
N PRO A 209 -7.92 10.21 -4.39
CA PRO A 209 -7.86 10.01 -5.82
C PRO A 209 -8.61 8.72 -6.20
N LEU A 210 -9.50 8.83 -7.18
CA LEU A 210 -10.20 7.68 -7.76
C LEU A 210 -9.26 6.96 -8.72
N THR A 211 -9.29 5.62 -8.66
CA THR A 211 -8.52 4.81 -9.61
C THR A 211 -9.02 4.99 -11.03
N THR A 212 -8.10 5.05 -11.98
CA THR A 212 -8.41 5.08 -13.42
C THR A 212 -8.37 3.69 -14.06
N LYS A 213 -8.00 2.65 -13.27
CA LYS A 213 -7.87 1.27 -13.76
C LYS A 213 -9.22 0.56 -13.71
N ALA A 214 -9.46 -0.31 -14.71
CA ALA A 214 -10.71 -1.06 -14.87
C ALA A 214 -11.00 -2.09 -13.76
N ASP A 215 -9.99 -2.43 -12.94
CA ASP A 215 -10.11 -3.37 -11.83
C ASP A 215 -10.33 -2.62 -10.50
N GLU A 216 -11.58 -2.17 -10.28
CA GLU A 216 -11.98 -1.46 -9.05
C GLU A 216 -11.80 -2.32 -7.79
N ALA A 217 -11.77 -3.65 -7.90
CA ALA A 217 -11.68 -4.57 -6.76
C ALA A 217 -10.27 -4.61 -6.13
N ASN A 218 -9.21 -4.31 -6.90
CA ASN A 218 -7.81 -4.41 -6.44
C ASN A 218 -7.07 -3.07 -6.35
N HIS A 219 -7.68 -1.95 -6.79
CA HIS A 219 -7.03 -0.66 -6.86
C HIS A 219 -7.74 0.38 -5.95
N GLY A 220 -6.98 1.22 -5.30
CA GLY A 220 -7.45 2.17 -4.28
C GLY A 220 -7.04 1.79 -2.85
N PHE A 221 -6.59 0.54 -2.65
CA PHE A 221 -6.10 0.10 -1.33
C PHE A 221 -4.81 0.81 -0.93
N GLY A 222 -3.89 1.06 -1.86
CA GLY A 222 -2.62 1.73 -1.57
C GLY A 222 -2.80 3.12 -0.96
N THR A 223 -3.65 3.95 -1.55
CA THR A 223 -3.90 5.30 -1.03
C THR A 223 -4.64 5.28 0.30
N ARG A 224 -5.61 4.38 0.47
CA ARG A 224 -6.31 4.18 1.75
C ARG A 224 -5.36 3.65 2.83
N SER A 225 -4.48 2.71 2.49
CA SER A 225 -3.45 2.18 3.40
C SER A 225 -2.52 3.30 3.88
N MET A 226 -2.02 4.14 2.98
CA MET A 226 -1.17 5.29 3.33
C MET A 226 -1.87 6.25 4.28
N ARG A 227 -3.15 6.59 4.04
CA ARG A 227 -3.96 7.43 4.94
C ARG A 227 -4.11 6.77 6.31
N GLN A 228 -4.47 5.49 6.38
CA GLN A 228 -4.64 4.76 7.64
C GLN A 228 -3.35 4.69 8.44
N ILE A 229 -2.20 4.52 7.76
CA ILE A 229 -0.89 4.55 8.42
C ILE A 229 -0.65 5.95 9.00
N ALA A 230 -0.82 7.02 8.22
CA ALA A 230 -0.65 8.39 8.70
C ALA A 230 -1.53 8.67 9.93
N GLU A 231 -2.82 8.32 9.88
CA GLU A 231 -3.78 8.49 10.98
C GLU A 231 -3.40 7.66 12.23
N ARG A 232 -2.87 6.44 12.06
CA ARG A 232 -2.38 5.58 13.16
C ARG A 232 -1.28 6.26 13.98
N TYR A 233 -0.42 7.03 13.31
CA TYR A 233 0.64 7.81 13.96
C TYR A 233 0.19 9.23 14.34
N GLY A 234 -1.12 9.51 14.34
CA GLY A 234 -1.67 10.82 14.69
C GLY A 234 -1.41 11.91 13.65
N GLY A 235 -1.04 11.51 12.45
CA GLY A 235 -0.69 12.39 11.35
C GLY A 235 -1.85 12.71 10.40
N SER A 236 -1.52 13.33 9.29
CA SER A 236 -2.47 13.69 8.23
C SER A 236 -1.96 13.27 6.86
N PHE A 237 -2.89 13.08 5.92
CA PHE A 237 -2.65 12.68 4.55
C PHE A 237 -3.43 13.60 3.61
N ALA A 238 -2.78 14.13 2.60
CA ALA A 238 -3.39 14.91 1.54
C ALA A 238 -2.84 14.46 0.17
N ALA A 239 -3.73 14.39 -0.82
CA ALA A 239 -3.35 14.15 -2.20
C ALA A 239 -3.96 15.24 -3.07
N THR A 240 -3.17 15.81 -3.97
CA THR A 240 -3.60 16.85 -4.91
C THR A 240 -3.11 16.54 -6.32
N ALA A 241 -3.86 16.99 -7.31
CA ALA A 241 -3.50 16.86 -8.71
C ALA A 241 -3.83 18.17 -9.43
N ASP A 242 -2.80 18.89 -9.84
CA ASP A 242 -2.92 20.16 -10.51
C ASP A 242 -1.77 20.37 -11.50
N GLY A 243 -2.05 21.05 -12.62
CA GLY A 243 -1.03 21.39 -13.61
C GLY A 243 -0.28 20.18 -14.22
N GLY A 244 -0.87 18.97 -14.21
CA GLY A 244 -0.23 17.75 -14.68
C GLY A 244 0.81 17.18 -13.70
N ALA A 245 0.84 17.67 -12.46
CA ALA A 245 1.60 17.10 -11.35
C ALA A 245 0.65 16.53 -10.29
N PHE A 246 0.96 15.33 -9.81
CA PHE A 246 0.32 14.69 -8.67
C PHE A 246 1.23 14.84 -7.45
N ARG A 247 0.67 15.29 -6.34
CA ARG A 247 1.37 15.52 -5.09
C ARG A 247 0.71 14.77 -3.97
N LEU A 248 1.54 14.14 -3.17
CA LEU A 248 1.17 13.44 -1.96
C LEU A 248 1.92 14.09 -0.79
N ASP A 249 1.18 14.60 0.17
CA ASP A 249 1.70 15.23 1.38
C ASP A 249 1.22 14.48 2.61
N ILE A 250 2.18 14.01 3.42
CA ILE A 250 1.90 13.29 4.66
C ILE A 250 2.67 13.97 5.79
N LEU A 251 1.99 14.23 6.90
CA LEU A 251 2.60 14.76 8.12
C LEU A 251 2.46 13.72 9.23
N ILE A 252 3.57 13.36 9.84
CA ILE A 252 3.62 12.43 10.98
C ILE A 252 4.20 13.20 12.17
N PRO A 253 3.48 13.38 13.28
CA PRO A 253 4.00 14.01 14.49
C PRO A 253 5.25 13.30 14.98
N LEU A 254 6.26 14.08 15.39
CA LEU A 254 7.43 13.55 16.08
C LEU A 254 7.07 13.22 17.53
N PRO A 255 7.68 12.19 18.14
CA PRO A 255 7.43 11.83 19.52
C PRO A 255 7.86 12.90 20.53
#